data_521a881ef52352066c1b593a97a60747
#
_entry.id   521a881ef52352066c1b593a97a60747
#
_cell.length_a   1.000
_cell.length_b   1.000
_cell.length_c   1.000
_cell.angle_alpha   90.00
_cell.angle_beta   90.00
_cell.angle_gamma   90.00
#
_symmetry.space_group_name_H-M   'P 1'
#
loop_
_entity.id
_entity.type
_entity.pdbx_description
1 polymer ?
#
loop_
_entity_poly.entity_id
_entity_poly.type
_entity_poly.pdbx_seq_one_letter_code
_entity_poly.pdbx_strand_id
1 'polypeptide(L)'
;MLFELLSDIIKINDVLLITKNDGATCEIRSNFLTIRQKEKWITIGDNDGPAHIHVNSEMIKSAEFIQEQKPDKISFSIRFFDENDERIVAAFFTKMYDESKNLISERKSLYDSLHEKYSSKLKF
;
A
#
# COMPACT_ATOMS: atom_id res chain seq x y z
N MET A 1 -11.23 -3.28 9.73
CA MET A 1 -11.08 -3.29 8.26
C MET A 1 -9.75 -2.73 7.77
N LEU A 2 -9.31 -1.60 8.31
CA LEU A 2 -8.00 -1.02 7.92
C LEU A 2 -6.84 -1.97 8.18
N PHE A 3 -6.77 -2.56 9.37
CA PHE A 3 -5.71 -3.51 9.71
C PHE A 3 -5.74 -4.72 8.78
N GLU A 4 -6.92 -5.22 8.45
CA GLU A 4 -7.07 -6.36 7.55
C GLU A 4 -6.55 -6.02 6.15
N LEU A 5 -6.91 -4.86 5.62
CA LEU A 5 -6.44 -4.41 4.31
C LEU A 5 -4.93 -4.28 4.27
N LEU A 6 -4.34 -3.62 5.27
CA LEU A 6 -2.89 -3.48 5.34
C LEU A 6 -2.19 -4.83 5.47
N SER A 7 -2.79 -5.75 6.26
CA SER A 7 -2.25 -7.11 6.40
C SER A 7 -2.26 -7.86 5.08
N ASP A 8 -3.33 -7.74 4.32
CA ASP A 8 -3.42 -8.40 3.01
C ASP A 8 -2.41 -7.81 2.03
N ILE A 9 -2.21 -6.50 2.06
CA ILE A 9 -1.24 -5.83 1.19
C ILE A 9 0.18 -6.32 1.46
N ILE A 10 0.61 -6.37 2.72
CA ILE A 10 1.99 -6.71 3.03
C ILE A 10 2.33 -8.18 2.83
N LYS A 11 1.32 -9.04 2.70
CA LYS A 11 1.53 -10.44 2.32
C LYS A 11 1.95 -10.59 0.86
N ILE A 12 1.74 -9.57 0.06
CA ILE A 12 2.12 -9.55 -1.35
C ILE A 12 3.54 -8.99 -1.42
N ASN A 13 4.45 -9.76 -2.04
CA ASN A 13 5.82 -9.29 -2.23
C ASN A 13 5.88 -8.17 -3.26
N ASP A 14 6.93 -7.37 -3.18
CA ASP A 14 7.23 -6.33 -4.15
C ASP A 14 6.17 -5.23 -4.23
N VAL A 15 5.60 -4.90 -3.08
CA VAL A 15 4.78 -3.72 -2.88
C VAL A 15 5.61 -2.71 -2.11
N LEU A 16 5.64 -1.47 -2.58
CA LEU A 16 6.32 -0.38 -1.88
C LEU A 16 5.32 0.40 -1.03
N LEU A 17 5.59 0.45 0.27
CA LEU A 17 4.87 1.35 1.17
C LEU A 17 5.60 2.68 1.15
N ILE A 18 4.89 3.73 0.81
CA ILE A 18 5.49 5.04 0.59
C ILE A 18 4.86 6.08 1.52
N THR A 19 5.71 6.76 2.28
CA THR A 19 5.34 7.97 3.01
C THR A 19 6.16 9.11 2.44
N LYS A 20 5.56 10.30 2.35
CA LYS A 20 6.27 11.46 1.80
C LYS A 20 5.72 12.76 2.34
N ASN A 21 6.57 13.77 2.29
CA ASN A 21 6.19 15.16 2.46
C ASN A 21 6.87 15.96 1.34
N ASP A 22 6.81 17.29 1.41
CA ASP A 22 7.40 18.13 0.35
C ASP A 22 8.90 18.01 0.23
N GLY A 23 9.59 17.55 1.27
CA GLY A 23 11.04 17.50 1.29
C GLY A 23 11.66 16.12 1.20
N ALA A 24 10.86 15.05 1.37
CA ALA A 24 11.42 13.69 1.43
C ALA A 24 10.40 12.63 1.10
N THR A 25 10.88 11.52 0.56
CA THR A 25 10.07 10.32 0.31
C THR A 25 10.75 9.13 0.97
N CYS A 26 9.99 8.34 1.72
CA CYS A 26 10.47 7.09 2.32
C CYS A 26 9.73 5.93 1.68
N GLU A 27 10.48 4.92 1.21
CA GLU A 27 9.92 3.74 0.56
C GLU A 27 10.39 2.48 1.25
N ILE A 28 9.46 1.63 1.64
CA ILE A 28 9.74 0.36 2.31
C ILE A 28 9.09 -0.77 1.52
N ARG A 29 9.89 -1.77 1.15
CA ARG A 29 9.38 -2.93 0.40
C ARG A 29 8.70 -3.92 1.35
N SER A 30 7.56 -4.44 0.92
CA SER A 30 6.73 -5.33 1.74
C SER A 30 7.36 -6.68 2.07
N ASN A 31 8.35 -7.11 1.28
CA ASN A 31 8.94 -8.44 1.42
C ASN A 31 9.46 -8.67 2.85
N PHE A 32 8.98 -9.76 3.47
CA PHE A 32 9.39 -10.18 4.83
C PHE A 32 8.98 -9.24 5.96
N LEU A 33 8.06 -8.32 5.71
CA LEU A 33 7.56 -7.46 6.78
C LEU A 33 6.46 -8.17 7.57
N THR A 34 6.43 -7.91 8.86
CA THR A 34 5.35 -8.33 9.76
C THR A 34 4.43 -7.14 10.02
N ILE A 35 3.25 -7.41 10.54
CA ILE A 35 2.31 -6.35 10.91
C ILE A 35 1.65 -6.70 12.23
N ARG A 36 1.45 -5.70 13.08
CA ARG A 36 0.76 -5.82 14.35
C ARG A 36 0.10 -4.52 14.73
N GLN A 37 -0.88 -4.57 15.60
CA GLN A 37 -1.54 -3.37 16.10
C GLN A 37 -1.56 -3.40 17.62
N LYS A 38 -1.22 -2.27 18.21
CA LYS A 38 -1.37 -2.02 19.65
C LYS A 38 -2.06 -0.67 19.80
N GLU A 39 -3.27 -0.69 20.36
CA GLU A 39 -4.11 0.50 20.48
C GLU A 39 -4.33 1.11 19.09
N LYS A 40 -4.07 2.38 18.90
CA LYS A 40 -4.26 3.06 17.61
C LYS A 40 -3.10 2.83 16.62
N TRP A 41 -1.97 2.29 17.10
CA TRP A 41 -0.77 2.18 16.28
C TRP A 41 -0.67 0.85 15.59
N ILE A 42 -0.64 0.89 14.26
CA ILE A 42 -0.34 -0.26 13.41
C ILE A 42 1.14 -0.17 13.07
N THR A 43 1.90 -1.21 13.41
CA THR A 43 3.33 -1.27 13.13
C THR A 43 3.58 -2.28 12.02
N ILE A 44 4.20 -1.83 10.95
CA ILE A 44 4.60 -2.67 9.83
C ILE A 44 6.12 -2.76 9.84
N GLY A 45 6.64 -3.98 9.93
CA GLY A 45 8.05 -4.25 10.13
C GLY A 45 8.41 -4.37 11.61
N ASP A 46 9.58 -4.95 11.89
CA ASP A 46 10.06 -5.14 13.25
C ASP A 46 10.81 -3.90 13.73
N ASN A 47 10.58 -3.51 14.99
CA ASN A 47 11.26 -2.36 15.58
C ASN A 47 12.79 -2.49 15.53
N ASP A 48 13.29 -3.71 15.64
CA ASP A 48 14.72 -4.00 15.58
C ASP A 48 15.18 -4.43 14.18
N GLY A 49 14.29 -4.38 13.21
CA GLY A 49 14.58 -4.76 11.84
C GLY A 49 15.16 -3.61 11.03
N PRO A 50 15.49 -3.86 9.76
CA PRO A 50 16.11 -2.83 8.91
C PRO A 50 15.16 -1.70 8.53
N ALA A 51 13.84 -1.94 8.59
CA ALA A 51 12.85 -0.93 8.24
C ALA A 51 11.53 -1.22 8.94
N HIS A 52 10.87 -0.17 9.39
CA HIS A 52 9.53 -0.27 9.94
C HIS A 52 8.82 1.08 9.88
N ILE A 53 7.49 1.05 9.94
CA ILE A 53 6.69 2.26 10.06
C ILE A 53 5.60 2.05 11.11
N HIS A 54 5.20 3.15 11.72
CA HIS A 54 4.06 3.18 12.65
C HIS A 54 2.98 4.04 12.03
N VAL A 55 1.79 3.46 11.86
CA VAL A 55 0.65 4.15 11.28
C VAL A 55 -0.39 4.39 12.35
N ASN A 56 -0.80 5.63 12.53
CA ASN A 56 -1.88 5.97 13.45
C ASN A 56 -3.22 5.66 12.78
N SER A 57 -3.85 4.55 13.20
CA SER A 57 -5.09 4.08 12.58
C SER A 57 -6.25 5.08 12.73
N GLU A 58 -6.24 5.91 13.76
CA GLU A 58 -7.30 6.88 13.96
C GLU A 58 -7.24 8.04 12.97
N MET A 59 -6.09 8.26 12.35
CA MET A 59 -5.93 9.33 11.38
C MET A 59 -6.26 8.91 9.95
N ILE A 60 -6.31 7.61 9.66
CA ILE A 60 -6.67 7.15 8.33
C ILE A 60 -8.19 7.03 8.25
N LYS A 61 -8.79 7.81 7.37
CA LYS A 61 -10.24 7.87 7.21
C LYS A 61 -10.76 7.22 5.95
N SER A 62 -9.91 7.05 4.95
CA SER A 62 -10.32 6.41 3.70
C SER A 62 -9.15 5.76 3.00
N ALA A 63 -9.48 4.85 2.09
CA ALA A 63 -8.52 4.24 1.16
C ALA A 63 -9.14 4.18 -0.22
N GLU A 64 -8.29 4.22 -1.22
CA GLU A 64 -8.73 4.19 -2.61
C GLU A 64 -7.78 3.37 -3.46
N PHE A 65 -8.36 2.48 -4.28
CA PHE A 65 -7.62 1.70 -5.28
C PHE A 65 -7.50 2.56 -6.53
N ILE A 66 -6.28 2.88 -6.92
CA ILE A 66 -6.02 3.82 -8.01
C ILE A 66 -5.15 3.16 -9.07
N GLN A 67 -5.68 3.14 -10.30
CA GLN A 67 -4.92 2.76 -11.48
C GLN A 67 -4.67 4.04 -12.28
N GLU A 68 -3.42 4.44 -12.36
CA GLU A 68 -3.05 5.72 -12.96
C GLU A 68 -2.33 5.49 -14.28
N GLN A 69 -2.88 6.04 -15.37
CA GLN A 69 -2.25 5.95 -16.69
C GLN A 69 -1.01 6.82 -16.74
N LYS A 70 0.12 6.19 -17.02
CA LYS A 70 1.40 6.85 -17.28
C LYS A 70 1.67 6.78 -18.79
N PRO A 71 2.65 7.53 -19.32
CA PRO A 71 2.93 7.50 -20.75
C PRO A 71 3.20 6.10 -21.32
N ASP A 72 3.85 5.22 -20.56
CA ASP A 72 4.27 3.91 -21.04
C ASP A 72 3.64 2.74 -20.29
N LYS A 73 2.84 2.99 -19.25
CA LYS A 73 2.28 1.91 -18.43
C LYS A 73 1.14 2.42 -17.54
N ILE A 74 0.47 1.49 -16.87
CA ILE A 74 -0.49 1.79 -15.81
C ILE A 74 0.20 1.54 -14.48
N SER A 75 0.09 2.49 -13.55
CA SER A 75 0.57 2.36 -12.17
C SER A 75 -0.58 1.88 -11.29
N PHE A 76 -0.33 0.88 -10.45
CA PHE A 76 -1.33 0.28 -9.56
C PHE A 76 -0.99 0.62 -8.12
N SER A 77 -1.93 1.23 -7.40
CA SER A 77 -1.69 1.60 -6.01
C SER A 77 -2.96 1.53 -5.18
N ILE A 78 -2.76 1.49 -3.87
CA ILE A 78 -3.81 1.67 -2.87
C ILE A 78 -3.33 2.80 -1.97
N ARG A 79 -4.10 3.88 -1.91
CA ARG A 79 -3.70 5.10 -1.19
C ARG A 79 -4.61 5.34 -0.01
N PHE A 80 -4.02 5.78 1.11
CA PHE A 80 -4.70 5.97 2.38
C PHE A 80 -4.66 7.45 2.74
N PHE A 81 -5.83 8.00 3.10
CA PHE A 81 -6.01 9.43 3.28
C PHE A 81 -6.56 9.76 4.67
N ASP A 82 -6.23 10.96 5.14
CA ASP A 82 -6.80 11.52 6.36
C ASP A 82 -8.17 12.19 6.09
N GLU A 83 -8.71 12.87 7.10
CA GLU A 83 -10.02 13.53 7.00
C GLU A 83 -10.04 14.70 6.01
N ASN A 84 -8.86 15.23 5.67
CA ASN A 84 -8.72 16.33 4.72
C ASN A 84 -8.33 15.85 3.32
N ASP A 85 -8.46 14.55 3.08
CA ASP A 85 -8.06 13.90 1.81
C ASP A 85 -6.56 14.06 1.49
N GLU A 86 -5.74 14.26 2.52
CA GLU A 86 -4.29 14.24 2.37
C GLU A 86 -3.77 12.82 2.55
N ARG A 87 -2.86 12.43 1.68
CA ARG A 87 -2.32 11.08 1.69
C ARG A 87 -1.37 10.87 2.87
N ILE A 88 -1.63 9.87 3.69
CA ILE A 88 -0.77 9.49 4.80
C ILE A 88 0.25 8.44 4.36
N VAL A 89 -0.22 7.40 3.69
CA VAL A 89 0.63 6.32 3.19
C VAL A 89 0.02 5.78 1.91
N ALA A 90 0.85 5.21 1.06
CA ALA A 90 0.39 4.55 -0.16
C ALA A 90 1.14 3.24 -0.34
N ALA A 91 0.47 2.27 -0.95
CA ALA A 91 1.06 1.00 -1.34
C ALA A 91 1.09 0.96 -2.87
N PHE A 92 2.29 0.97 -3.45
CA PHE A 92 2.47 0.89 -4.89
C PHE A 92 2.93 -0.50 -5.27
N PHE A 93 2.19 -1.13 -6.18
CA PHE A 93 2.52 -2.46 -6.66
C PHE A 93 3.62 -2.35 -7.70
N THR A 94 4.79 -2.90 -7.40
CA THR A 94 5.94 -2.89 -8.30
C THR A 94 6.08 -4.25 -9.00
N LYS A 95 7.00 -4.33 -9.94
CA LYS A 95 7.23 -5.55 -10.72
C LYS A 95 5.97 -6.09 -11.40
N MET A 96 5.12 -5.16 -11.85
CA MET A 96 3.89 -5.48 -12.54
C MET A 96 4.09 -5.85 -14.00
N TYR A 97 5.26 -5.52 -14.56
CA TYR A 97 5.57 -5.69 -15.98
C TYR A 97 6.83 -6.53 -16.15
N ASP A 98 6.88 -7.36 -17.19
CA ASP A 98 8.05 -8.16 -17.51
C ASP A 98 9.09 -7.33 -18.29
N GLU A 99 10.19 -7.98 -18.68
CA GLU A 99 11.27 -7.31 -19.41
C GLU A 99 10.82 -6.77 -20.77
N SER A 100 9.78 -7.37 -21.37
CA SER A 100 9.20 -6.92 -22.62
C SER A 100 8.11 -5.88 -22.43
N LYS A 101 7.95 -5.37 -21.19
CA LYS A 101 6.95 -4.38 -20.80
C LYS A 101 5.51 -4.86 -20.92
N ASN A 102 5.30 -6.17 -20.86
CA ASN A 102 3.97 -6.75 -20.82
C ASN A 102 3.51 -6.89 -19.35
N LEU A 103 2.25 -6.57 -19.12
CA LEU A 103 1.65 -6.71 -17.80
C LEU A 103 1.65 -8.18 -17.37
N ILE A 104 2.20 -8.45 -16.18
CA ILE A 104 2.24 -9.80 -15.62
C ILE A 104 0.87 -10.11 -15.01
N SER A 105 0.13 -11.02 -15.64
CA SER A 105 -1.25 -11.33 -15.24
C SER A 105 -1.37 -11.81 -13.80
N GLU A 106 -0.40 -12.58 -13.30
CA GLU A 106 -0.42 -13.05 -11.91
C GLU A 106 -0.33 -11.89 -10.92
N ARG A 107 0.51 -10.91 -11.22
CA ARG A 107 0.67 -9.71 -10.39
C ARG A 107 -0.61 -8.88 -10.41
N LYS A 108 -1.18 -8.68 -11.59
CA LYS A 108 -2.44 -7.95 -11.72
C LYS A 108 -3.57 -8.65 -10.96
N SER A 109 -3.61 -9.98 -10.98
CA SER A 109 -4.62 -10.74 -10.25
C SER A 109 -4.55 -10.51 -8.75
N LEU A 110 -3.35 -10.35 -8.19
CA LEU A 110 -3.20 -10.04 -6.76
C LEU A 110 -3.85 -8.69 -6.42
N TYR A 111 -3.62 -7.68 -7.25
CA TYR A 111 -4.24 -6.37 -7.07
C TYR A 111 -5.76 -6.45 -7.25
N ASP A 112 -6.20 -7.09 -8.33
CA ASP A 112 -7.63 -7.21 -8.64
C ASP A 112 -8.41 -7.96 -7.55
N SER A 113 -7.79 -8.98 -6.95
CA SER A 113 -8.42 -9.73 -5.85
C SER A 113 -8.66 -8.86 -4.62
N LEU A 114 -7.70 -8.00 -4.30
CA LEU A 114 -7.90 -7.04 -3.20
C LEU A 114 -8.96 -6.02 -3.56
N HIS A 115 -8.93 -5.52 -4.78
CA HIS A 115 -9.91 -4.54 -5.25
C HIS A 115 -11.33 -5.10 -5.17
N GLU A 116 -11.51 -6.35 -5.55
CA GLU A 116 -12.81 -7.02 -5.45
C GLU A 116 -13.23 -7.20 -3.99
N LYS A 117 -12.29 -7.63 -3.14
CA LYS A 117 -12.58 -7.86 -1.72
C LYS A 117 -12.97 -6.58 -0.97
N TYR A 118 -12.32 -5.46 -1.27
CA TYR A 118 -12.44 -4.23 -0.48
C TYR A 118 -13.19 -3.09 -1.15
N SER A 119 -13.48 -3.16 -2.44
CA SER A 119 -14.09 -2.10 -3.24
C SER A 119 -13.11 -0.96 -3.58
N SER A 120 -13.51 -0.14 -4.56
CA SER A 120 -12.64 0.92 -5.09
C SER A 120 -12.34 2.01 -4.07
N LYS A 121 -13.30 2.33 -3.22
CA LYS A 121 -13.18 3.36 -2.18
C LYS A 121 -13.73 2.83 -0.89
N LEU A 122 -12.94 3.01 0.18
CA LEU A 122 -13.32 2.58 1.52
C LEU A 122 -13.31 3.77 2.45
N LYS A 123 -14.23 3.77 3.42
CA LYS A 123 -14.23 4.71 4.54
C LYS A 123 -14.09 3.92 5.83
N PHE A 124 -13.29 4.44 6.72
CA PHE A 124 -13.03 3.81 8.02
C PHE A 124 -13.62 4.57 9.18
#